data_7f251e357e843c5d09d08a89166db801
#
_entry.id   7f251e357e843c5d09d08a89166db801
#
_cell.length_a   1.000
_cell.length_b   1.000
_cell.length_c   1.000
_cell.angle_alpha   90.00
_cell.angle_beta   90.00
_cell.angle_gamma   90.00
#
_symmetry.space_group_name_H-M   'P 1'
#
loop_
_entity.id
_entity.type
_entity.pdbx_description
1 polymer ?
#
loop_
_entity_poly.entity_id
_entity_poly.type
_entity_poly.pdbx_seq_one_letter_code
_entity_poly.pdbx_strand_id
1 'polypeptide(L)'
;MYLIVSLLAGAFFLSFWMGYRRILRLQHLNQRRVLNGFVGAMVLLTLISLGQWLGLISQDIAAHFTMFLYCMVAGFFSGFAFKMISLKRAMHKTEYVYRSLWTDAAPNVIAILIIVFGIYRSGILQFGSFTGIGITSGLSLLGFGFWGLTVKIVPEFRDKGILILDQCVNWKKVVAYRWESENVLLIEYYTADDKLTDFTTYIPPENELQIERLLAKKLKEYHQDRKEIMEQTKEEF
;
A
#
# COMPACT_ATOMS: atom_id res chain seq x y z
N MET A 1 -31.33 -11.57 9.44
CA MET A 1 -29.92 -11.78 9.87
C MET A 1 -29.03 -12.26 8.72
N TYR A 2 -29.32 -13.37 8.03
CA TYR A 2 -28.48 -13.92 6.95
C TYR A 2 -28.26 -12.93 5.78
N LEU A 3 -29.27 -12.19 5.38
CA LEU A 3 -29.17 -11.22 4.27
C LEU A 3 -28.15 -10.10 4.57
N ILE A 4 -28.13 -9.58 5.81
CA ILE A 4 -27.20 -8.54 6.23
C ILE A 4 -25.76 -9.09 6.22
N VAL A 5 -25.57 -10.30 6.78
CA VAL A 5 -24.24 -10.97 6.78
C VAL A 5 -23.74 -11.19 5.35
N SER A 6 -24.61 -11.64 4.44
CA SER A 6 -24.25 -11.84 3.03
C SER A 6 -23.88 -10.54 2.35
N LEU A 7 -24.58 -9.45 2.64
CA LEU A 7 -24.30 -8.12 2.09
C LEU A 7 -22.97 -7.58 2.61
N LEU A 8 -22.67 -7.73 3.90
CA LEU A 8 -21.39 -7.32 4.50
C LEU A 8 -20.23 -8.15 3.93
N ALA A 9 -20.42 -9.47 3.79
CA ALA A 9 -19.44 -10.34 3.16
C ALA A 9 -19.20 -9.95 1.69
N GLY A 10 -20.27 -9.69 0.93
CA GLY A 10 -20.18 -9.21 -0.45
C GLY A 10 -19.39 -7.91 -0.57
N ALA A 11 -19.68 -6.94 0.31
CA ALA A 11 -18.95 -5.67 0.38
C ALA A 11 -17.46 -5.88 0.68
N PHE A 12 -17.13 -6.76 1.64
CA PHE A 12 -15.75 -7.10 1.96
C PHE A 12 -15.01 -7.71 0.77
N PHE A 13 -15.57 -8.73 0.13
CA PHE A 13 -14.90 -9.41 -1.00
C PHE A 13 -14.78 -8.54 -2.24
N LEU A 14 -15.80 -7.73 -2.55
CA LEU A 14 -15.73 -6.75 -3.64
C LEU A 14 -14.61 -5.74 -3.39
N SER A 15 -14.57 -5.18 -2.19
CA SER A 15 -13.55 -4.20 -1.81
C SER A 15 -12.15 -4.84 -1.72
N PHE A 16 -12.04 -6.08 -1.25
CA PHE A 16 -10.81 -6.87 -1.29
C PHE A 16 -10.29 -7.02 -2.72
N TRP A 17 -11.15 -7.36 -3.66
CA TRP A 17 -10.78 -7.46 -5.07
C TRP A 17 -10.31 -6.10 -5.63
N MET A 18 -10.98 -5.00 -5.27
CA MET A 18 -10.56 -3.63 -5.64
C MET A 18 -9.16 -3.31 -5.10
N GLY A 19 -8.90 -3.61 -3.84
CA GLY A 19 -7.58 -3.45 -3.20
C GLY A 19 -6.52 -4.31 -3.86
N TYR A 20 -6.81 -5.58 -4.12
CA TYR A 20 -5.91 -6.50 -4.79
C TYR A 20 -5.56 -6.06 -6.22
N ARG A 21 -6.51 -5.50 -6.97
CA ARG A 21 -6.29 -4.93 -8.30
C ARG A 21 -5.54 -3.60 -8.26
N ARG A 22 -5.33 -3.01 -7.08
CA ARG A 22 -4.68 -1.71 -6.88
C ARG A 22 -5.28 -0.61 -7.74
N ILE A 23 -6.61 -0.50 -7.70
CA ILE A 23 -7.36 0.54 -8.45
C ILE A 23 -6.86 1.93 -8.03
N LEU A 24 -6.53 2.09 -6.73
CA LEU A 24 -5.84 3.27 -6.22
C LEU A 24 -4.34 2.97 -6.13
N ARG A 25 -3.55 3.53 -7.04
CA ARG A 25 -2.08 3.46 -7.00
C ARG A 25 -1.56 4.56 -6.08
N LEU A 26 -0.67 4.20 -5.14
CA LEU A 26 -0.11 5.15 -4.16
C LEU A 26 0.63 6.31 -4.82
N GLN A 27 1.23 6.09 -5.97
CA GLN A 27 1.93 7.12 -6.76
C GLN A 27 1.03 8.28 -7.23
N HIS A 28 -0.26 8.00 -7.47
CA HIS A 28 -1.21 9.02 -7.90
C HIS A 28 -1.92 9.70 -6.72
N LEU A 29 -1.63 9.27 -5.49
CA LEU A 29 -2.16 9.88 -4.28
C LEU A 29 -1.35 11.13 -3.93
N ASN A 30 -1.77 12.27 -4.47
CA ASN A 30 -1.28 13.55 -3.99
C ASN A 30 -1.86 13.84 -2.59
N GLN A 31 -1.09 14.54 -1.74
CA GLN A 31 -1.50 14.93 -0.39
C GLN A 31 -2.93 15.54 -0.36
N ARG A 32 -3.28 16.38 -1.35
CA ARG A 32 -4.62 16.98 -1.48
C ARG A 32 -5.71 15.91 -1.68
N ARG A 33 -5.46 14.87 -2.47
CA ARG A 33 -6.44 13.79 -2.71
C ARG A 33 -6.66 12.95 -1.46
N VAL A 34 -5.59 12.65 -0.73
CA VAL A 34 -5.67 11.94 0.55
C VAL A 34 -6.46 12.75 1.56
N LEU A 35 -6.13 14.05 1.70
CA LEU A 35 -6.83 14.95 2.60
C LEU A 35 -8.33 15.07 2.24
N ASN A 36 -8.64 15.26 0.96
CA ASN A 36 -10.03 15.35 0.50
C ASN A 36 -10.80 14.04 0.76
N GLY A 37 -10.18 12.89 0.55
CA GLY A 37 -10.77 11.59 0.88
C GLY A 37 -11.05 11.45 2.38
N PHE A 38 -10.11 11.86 3.22
CA PHE A 38 -10.27 11.83 4.66
C PHE A 38 -11.37 12.81 5.13
N VAL A 39 -11.36 14.04 4.64
CA VAL A 39 -12.40 15.04 4.92
C VAL A 39 -13.77 14.55 4.46
N GLY A 40 -13.85 13.98 3.25
CA GLY A 40 -15.11 13.40 2.74
C GLY A 40 -15.64 12.26 3.63
N ALA A 41 -14.77 11.38 4.09
CA ALA A 41 -15.15 10.31 5.02
C ALA A 41 -15.65 10.88 6.39
N MET A 42 -14.96 11.89 6.92
CA MET A 42 -15.37 12.57 8.16
C MET A 42 -16.73 13.26 8.01
N VAL A 43 -16.94 13.99 6.89
CA VAL A 43 -18.23 14.63 6.59
C VAL A 43 -19.33 13.59 6.48
N LEU A 44 -19.11 12.48 5.79
CA LEU A 44 -20.09 11.40 5.65
C LEU A 44 -20.50 10.82 7.01
N LEU A 45 -19.51 10.50 7.87
CA LEU A 45 -19.78 9.98 9.21
C LEU A 45 -20.53 11.00 10.09
N THR A 46 -20.16 12.28 9.98
CA THR A 46 -20.85 13.37 10.70
C THR A 46 -22.30 13.52 10.24
N LEU A 47 -22.55 13.44 8.93
CA LEU A 47 -23.91 13.52 8.39
C LEU A 47 -24.79 12.35 8.86
N ILE A 48 -24.25 11.14 8.92
CA ILE A 48 -24.96 9.96 9.43
C ILE A 48 -25.29 10.16 10.92
N SER A 49 -24.31 10.60 11.72
CA SER A 49 -24.50 10.86 13.14
C SER A 49 -25.52 11.97 13.40
N LEU A 50 -25.47 13.04 12.61
CA LEU A 50 -26.43 14.15 12.68
C LEU A 50 -27.83 13.70 12.27
N GLY A 51 -27.94 12.92 11.18
CA GLY A 51 -29.22 12.35 10.74
C GLY A 51 -29.87 11.44 11.79
N GLN A 52 -29.04 10.67 12.51
CA GLN A 52 -29.50 9.86 13.64
C GLN A 52 -29.96 10.73 14.81
N TRP A 53 -29.20 11.77 15.16
CA TRP A 53 -29.53 12.68 16.23
C TRP A 53 -30.82 13.46 15.95
N LEU A 54 -31.07 13.87 14.70
CA LEU A 54 -32.30 14.54 14.28
C LEU A 54 -33.50 13.58 14.11
N GLY A 55 -33.31 12.27 14.33
CA GLY A 55 -34.37 11.26 14.15
C GLY A 55 -34.74 10.96 12.71
N LEU A 56 -33.96 11.47 11.74
CA LEU A 56 -34.16 11.24 10.30
C LEU A 56 -33.72 9.82 9.87
N ILE A 57 -32.75 9.25 10.57
CA ILE A 57 -32.19 7.91 10.32
C ILE A 57 -32.36 7.08 11.60
N SER A 58 -32.93 5.88 11.48
CA SER A 58 -33.03 4.98 12.61
C SER A 58 -31.66 4.48 13.04
N GLN A 59 -31.48 4.19 14.31
CA GLN A 59 -30.22 3.67 14.87
C GLN A 59 -29.75 2.40 14.16
N ASP A 60 -30.68 1.52 13.79
CA ASP A 60 -30.38 0.27 13.09
C ASP A 60 -29.81 0.52 11.69
N ILE A 61 -30.39 1.46 10.94
CA ILE A 61 -29.92 1.81 9.60
C ILE A 61 -28.51 2.42 9.68
N ALA A 62 -28.29 3.36 10.62
CA ALA A 62 -26.98 3.97 10.84
C ALA A 62 -25.93 2.92 11.23
N ALA A 63 -26.27 1.97 12.09
CA ALA A 63 -25.39 0.87 12.50
C ALA A 63 -25.03 -0.03 11.32
N HIS A 64 -26.00 -0.47 10.51
CA HIS A 64 -25.74 -1.32 9.35
C HIS A 64 -24.90 -0.62 8.28
N PHE A 65 -25.16 0.66 8.02
CA PHE A 65 -24.37 1.45 7.09
C PHE A 65 -22.92 1.62 7.57
N THR A 66 -22.73 1.87 8.85
CA THR A 66 -21.38 1.97 9.45
C THR A 66 -20.63 0.64 9.36
N MET A 67 -21.29 -0.49 9.65
CA MET A 67 -20.71 -1.83 9.49
C MET A 67 -20.32 -2.09 8.03
N PHE A 68 -21.15 -1.69 7.06
CA PHE A 68 -20.85 -1.81 5.63
C PHE A 68 -19.59 -1.03 5.24
N LEU A 69 -19.45 0.22 5.69
CA LEU A 69 -18.25 1.03 5.46
C LEU A 69 -17.00 0.36 6.07
N TYR A 70 -17.08 -0.13 7.30
CA TYR A 70 -15.95 -0.83 7.93
C TYR A 70 -15.56 -2.10 7.16
N CYS A 71 -16.52 -2.87 6.66
CA CYS A 71 -16.24 -4.04 5.83
C CYS A 71 -15.55 -3.65 4.52
N MET A 72 -15.96 -2.56 3.88
CA MET A 72 -15.29 -2.04 2.68
C MET A 72 -13.84 -1.63 2.97
N VAL A 73 -13.60 -0.89 4.04
CA VAL A 73 -12.24 -0.49 4.46
C VAL A 73 -11.40 -1.72 4.76
N ALA A 74 -11.92 -2.67 5.54
CA ALA A 74 -11.25 -3.92 5.86
C ALA A 74 -10.85 -4.70 4.61
N GLY A 75 -11.80 -4.89 3.69
CA GLY A 75 -11.57 -5.61 2.43
C GLY A 75 -10.50 -4.94 1.59
N PHE A 76 -10.63 -3.63 1.36
CA PHE A 76 -9.69 -2.87 0.52
C PHE A 76 -8.25 -2.98 1.02
N PHE A 77 -7.98 -2.66 2.28
CA PHE A 77 -6.63 -2.69 2.82
C PHE A 77 -6.07 -4.11 2.93
N SER A 78 -6.90 -5.11 3.27
CA SER A 78 -6.49 -6.51 3.27
C SER A 78 -6.11 -7.00 1.87
N GLY A 79 -6.91 -6.67 0.85
CA GLY A 79 -6.63 -7.01 -0.54
C GLY A 79 -5.35 -6.36 -1.05
N PHE A 80 -5.14 -5.09 -0.71
CA PHE A 80 -3.91 -4.37 -1.06
C PHE A 80 -2.68 -5.00 -0.37
N ALA A 81 -2.77 -5.28 0.93
CA ALA A 81 -1.70 -5.93 1.69
C ALA A 81 -1.33 -7.29 1.08
N PHE A 82 -2.34 -8.11 0.74
CA PHE A 82 -2.14 -9.40 0.10
C PHE A 82 -1.43 -9.28 -1.25
N LYS A 83 -1.81 -8.28 -2.08
CA LYS A 83 -1.12 -7.99 -3.34
C LYS A 83 0.33 -7.60 -3.11
N MET A 84 0.62 -6.76 -2.12
CA MET A 84 1.99 -6.36 -1.78
C MET A 84 2.85 -7.56 -1.36
N ILE A 85 2.32 -8.44 -0.52
CA ILE A 85 3.01 -9.69 -0.14
C ILE A 85 3.30 -10.55 -1.37
N SER A 86 2.31 -10.70 -2.26
CA SER A 86 2.47 -11.45 -3.51
C SER A 86 3.56 -10.86 -4.41
N LEU A 87 3.60 -9.53 -4.58
CA LEU A 87 4.66 -8.83 -5.33
C LEU A 87 6.03 -9.04 -4.69
N LYS A 88 6.13 -8.89 -3.36
CA LYS A 88 7.40 -9.11 -2.64
C LYS A 88 7.90 -10.54 -2.81
N ARG A 89 7.02 -11.52 -2.79
CA ARG A 89 7.38 -12.93 -3.06
C ARG A 89 7.83 -13.15 -4.50
N ALA A 90 7.15 -12.55 -5.47
CA ALA A 90 7.51 -12.67 -6.90
C ALA A 90 8.87 -12.04 -7.22
N MET A 91 9.28 -11.00 -6.50
CA MET A 91 10.57 -10.33 -6.67
C MET A 91 11.74 -10.99 -5.93
N HIS A 92 11.50 -12.12 -5.28
CA HIS A 92 12.49 -12.90 -4.54
C HIS A 92 13.16 -12.13 -3.39
N LYS A 93 14.46 -12.39 -3.14
CA LYS A 93 15.21 -11.89 -2.00
C LYS A 93 15.44 -10.38 -2.12
N THR A 94 15.39 -9.68 -0.97
CA THR A 94 15.84 -8.29 -0.84
C THR A 94 17.37 -8.29 -0.75
N GLU A 95 18.01 -7.56 -1.67
CA GLU A 95 19.47 -7.39 -1.69
C GLU A 95 19.89 -6.16 -0.89
N TYR A 96 19.11 -5.09 -0.99
CA TYR A 96 19.32 -3.89 -0.19
C TYR A 96 18.00 -3.17 0.11
N VAL A 97 17.91 -2.63 1.33
CA VAL A 97 16.90 -1.68 1.77
C VAL A 97 17.49 -0.78 2.84
N TYR A 98 17.31 0.52 2.68
CA TYR A 98 17.69 1.45 3.74
C TYR A 98 16.74 1.32 4.93
N ARG A 99 17.29 1.00 6.10
CA ARG A 99 16.54 0.87 7.34
C ARG A 99 16.97 1.95 8.32
N SER A 100 16.03 2.77 8.71
CA SER A 100 16.20 3.71 9.81
C SER A 100 15.04 3.59 10.79
N LEU A 101 15.22 4.17 11.97
CA LEU A 101 14.17 4.20 12.98
C LEU A 101 12.88 4.83 12.43
N TRP A 102 12.99 5.90 11.66
CA TRP A 102 11.84 6.63 11.12
C TRP A 102 11.22 6.01 9.86
N THR A 103 12.03 5.35 9.03
CA THR A 103 11.54 4.79 7.76
C THR A 103 11.07 3.35 7.87
N ASP A 104 11.52 2.61 8.88
CA ASP A 104 11.18 1.20 9.06
C ASP A 104 10.59 0.90 10.44
N ALA A 105 11.27 1.25 11.54
CA ALA A 105 10.82 0.86 12.86
C ALA A 105 9.54 1.59 13.30
N ALA A 106 9.48 2.91 13.19
CA ALA A 106 8.33 3.69 13.64
C ALA A 106 7.02 3.33 12.89
N PRO A 107 6.99 3.23 11.55
CA PRO A 107 5.80 2.78 10.83
C PRO A 107 5.37 1.37 11.21
N ASN A 108 6.31 0.44 11.41
CA ASN A 108 5.99 -0.92 11.83
C ASN A 108 5.38 -0.96 13.23
N VAL A 109 5.93 -0.20 14.19
CA VAL A 109 5.39 -0.10 15.55
C VAL A 109 3.96 0.45 15.52
N ILE A 110 3.72 1.53 14.77
CA ILE A 110 2.38 2.10 14.60
C ILE A 110 1.42 1.05 14.01
N ALA A 111 1.84 0.34 12.98
CA ALA A 111 1.01 -0.70 12.35
C ALA A 111 0.67 -1.84 13.34
N ILE A 112 1.65 -2.28 14.16
CA ILE A 112 1.43 -3.28 15.21
C ILE A 112 0.44 -2.77 16.26
N LEU A 113 0.59 -1.52 16.71
CA LEU A 113 -0.34 -0.91 17.67
C LEU A 113 -1.77 -0.86 17.12
N ILE A 114 -1.92 -0.52 15.83
CA ILE A 114 -3.24 -0.54 15.16
C ILE A 114 -3.81 -1.96 15.12
N ILE A 115 -3.01 -2.98 14.84
CA ILE A 115 -3.43 -4.39 14.85
C ILE A 115 -3.89 -4.79 16.27
N VAL A 116 -3.09 -4.51 17.29
CA VAL A 116 -3.44 -4.82 18.68
C VAL A 116 -4.73 -4.13 19.08
N PHE A 117 -4.87 -2.85 18.75
CA PHE A 117 -6.10 -2.10 19.00
C PHE A 117 -7.29 -2.66 18.21
N GLY A 118 -7.08 -3.12 16.97
CA GLY A 118 -8.10 -3.80 16.16
C GLY A 118 -8.59 -5.10 16.79
N ILE A 119 -7.69 -5.92 17.33
CA ILE A 119 -8.03 -7.14 18.07
C ILE A 119 -8.82 -6.79 19.33
N TYR A 120 -8.37 -5.81 20.10
CA TYR A 120 -9.09 -5.32 21.27
C TYR A 120 -10.49 -4.83 20.91
N ARG A 121 -10.61 -3.98 19.88
CA ARG A 121 -11.87 -3.39 19.42
C ARG A 121 -12.86 -4.41 18.87
N SER A 122 -12.38 -5.51 18.28
CA SER A 122 -13.24 -6.59 17.77
C SER A 122 -13.99 -7.36 18.86
N GLY A 123 -13.58 -7.22 20.12
CA GLY A 123 -14.13 -7.95 21.27
C GLY A 123 -13.60 -9.38 21.42
N ILE A 124 -12.69 -9.84 20.55
CA ILE A 124 -12.14 -11.23 20.60
C ILE A 124 -11.45 -11.50 21.93
N LEU A 125 -10.81 -10.50 22.53
CA LEU A 125 -10.12 -10.62 23.83
C LEU A 125 -11.01 -10.28 25.03
N GLN A 126 -12.25 -9.82 24.80
CA GLN A 126 -13.18 -9.46 25.86
C GLN A 126 -14.22 -10.58 25.99
N PHE A 127 -14.43 -11.06 27.21
CA PHE A 127 -15.51 -12.03 27.53
C PHE A 127 -16.91 -11.37 27.54
N GLY A 128 -17.09 -10.30 26.74
CA GLY A 128 -18.32 -9.55 26.63
C GLY A 128 -19.17 -9.90 25.39
N SER A 129 -20.29 -9.22 25.20
CA SER A 129 -21.17 -9.41 24.05
C SER A 129 -20.48 -8.89 22.76
N PHE A 130 -20.34 -9.75 21.75
CA PHE A 130 -19.90 -9.35 20.44
C PHE A 130 -20.91 -8.44 19.77
N THR A 131 -20.49 -7.25 19.36
CA THR A 131 -21.32 -6.34 18.58
C THR A 131 -20.86 -6.32 17.13
N GLY A 132 -21.81 -6.23 16.19
CA GLY A 132 -21.49 -6.18 14.76
C GLY A 132 -20.57 -5.02 14.41
N ILE A 133 -20.77 -3.84 15.02
CA ILE A 133 -19.90 -2.66 14.86
C ILE A 133 -18.51 -2.93 15.44
N GLY A 134 -18.42 -3.57 16.60
CA GLY A 134 -17.13 -3.93 17.21
C GLY A 134 -16.29 -4.83 16.30
N ILE A 135 -16.89 -5.91 15.81
CA ILE A 135 -16.22 -6.86 14.90
C ILE A 135 -15.78 -6.18 13.61
N THR A 136 -16.69 -5.47 12.93
CA THR A 136 -16.38 -4.85 11.63
C THR A 136 -15.36 -3.72 11.74
N SER A 137 -15.43 -2.90 12.79
CA SER A 137 -14.43 -1.85 13.06
C SER A 137 -13.07 -2.46 13.43
N GLY A 138 -13.04 -3.50 14.25
CA GLY A 138 -11.82 -4.24 14.55
C GLY A 138 -11.19 -4.83 13.29
N LEU A 139 -12.01 -5.46 12.43
CA LEU A 139 -11.54 -6.01 11.15
C LEU A 139 -10.96 -4.93 10.22
N SER A 140 -11.54 -3.72 10.19
CA SER A 140 -11.02 -2.62 9.40
C SER A 140 -9.64 -2.15 9.89
N LEU A 141 -9.44 -2.08 11.20
CA LEU A 141 -8.15 -1.74 11.79
C LEU A 141 -7.11 -2.84 11.54
N LEU A 142 -7.49 -4.11 11.61
CA LEU A 142 -6.61 -5.22 11.25
C LEU A 142 -6.14 -5.12 9.78
N GLY A 143 -7.07 -4.93 8.85
CA GLY A 143 -6.75 -4.77 7.44
C GLY A 143 -5.80 -3.59 7.20
N PHE A 144 -6.07 -2.44 7.83
CA PHE A 144 -5.24 -1.25 7.74
C PHE A 144 -3.84 -1.46 8.35
N GLY A 145 -3.76 -2.10 9.52
CA GLY A 145 -2.49 -2.42 10.16
C GLY A 145 -1.64 -3.38 9.33
N PHE A 146 -2.24 -4.45 8.76
CA PHE A 146 -1.54 -5.36 7.85
C PHE A 146 -1.03 -4.65 6.60
N TRP A 147 -1.83 -3.76 6.03
CA TRP A 147 -1.37 -2.91 4.92
C TRP A 147 -0.17 -2.05 5.33
N GLY A 148 -0.22 -1.40 6.50
CA GLY A 148 0.90 -0.62 7.05
C GLY A 148 2.19 -1.41 7.21
N LEU A 149 2.13 -2.70 7.60
CA LEU A 149 3.30 -3.57 7.69
C LEU A 149 3.88 -3.95 6.31
N THR A 150 3.05 -3.98 5.27
CA THR A 150 3.47 -4.44 3.94
C THR A 150 4.03 -3.35 3.05
N VAL A 151 3.53 -2.12 3.19
CA VAL A 151 3.99 -0.96 2.40
C VAL A 151 5.22 -0.35 3.05
N LYS A 152 6.27 -0.12 2.25
CA LYS A 152 7.47 0.58 2.67
C LYS A 152 7.60 1.88 1.90
N ILE A 153 7.99 2.93 2.59
CA ILE A 153 8.20 4.27 2.01
C ILE A 153 9.52 4.29 1.21
N VAL A 154 10.51 3.53 1.70
CA VAL A 154 11.84 3.46 1.10
C VAL A 154 11.87 2.37 0.03
N PRO A 155 12.53 2.62 -1.13
CA PRO A 155 12.70 1.61 -2.14
C PRO A 155 13.41 0.36 -1.64
N GLU A 156 12.91 -0.81 -2.00
CA GLU A 156 13.54 -2.10 -1.73
C GLU A 156 14.20 -2.60 -3.03
N PHE A 157 15.53 -2.70 -3.03
CA PHE A 157 16.28 -3.31 -4.13
C PHE A 157 16.25 -4.82 -3.96
N ARG A 158 15.63 -5.49 -4.90
CA ARG A 158 15.40 -6.93 -4.86
C ARG A 158 16.06 -7.63 -6.04
N ASP A 159 16.15 -8.94 -5.96
CA ASP A 159 16.82 -9.75 -7.00
C ASP A 159 16.28 -9.47 -8.42
N LYS A 160 14.96 -9.38 -8.60
CA LYS A 160 14.34 -9.19 -9.92
C LYS A 160 13.97 -7.74 -10.27
N GLY A 161 14.25 -6.77 -9.41
CA GLY A 161 13.92 -5.37 -9.67
C GLY A 161 13.88 -4.52 -8.41
N ILE A 162 13.31 -3.34 -8.52
CA ILE A 162 13.16 -2.36 -7.44
C ILE A 162 11.67 -2.25 -7.09
N LEU A 163 11.35 -2.36 -5.81
CA LEU A 163 10.01 -2.12 -5.30
C LEU A 163 9.95 -0.71 -4.71
N ILE A 164 9.13 0.15 -5.30
CA ILE A 164 8.95 1.55 -4.89
C ILE A 164 7.49 1.73 -4.50
N LEU A 165 7.21 1.92 -3.20
CA LEU A 165 5.86 1.96 -2.65
C LEU A 165 5.05 0.72 -3.04
N ASP A 166 4.20 0.84 -4.05
CA ASP A 166 3.38 -0.23 -4.61
C ASP A 166 3.76 -0.61 -6.05
N GLN A 167 4.81 0.00 -6.60
CA GLN A 167 5.33 -0.31 -7.94
C GLN A 167 6.50 -1.28 -7.90
N CYS A 168 6.49 -2.15 -8.89
CA CYS A 168 7.56 -3.09 -9.15
C CYS A 168 8.21 -2.70 -10.49
N VAL A 169 9.44 -2.22 -10.41
CA VAL A 169 10.27 -1.88 -11.56
C VAL A 169 11.24 -3.03 -11.79
N ASN A 170 11.06 -3.78 -12.87
CA ASN A 170 11.99 -4.83 -13.24
C ASN A 170 13.34 -4.22 -13.66
N TRP A 171 14.46 -4.90 -13.37
CA TRP A 171 15.79 -4.47 -13.79
C TRP A 171 15.92 -4.26 -15.30
N LYS A 172 15.16 -5.00 -16.10
CA LYS A 172 15.08 -4.82 -17.57
C LYS A 172 14.61 -3.42 -17.98
N LYS A 173 13.76 -2.78 -17.16
CA LYS A 173 13.19 -1.45 -17.41
C LYS A 173 14.03 -0.31 -16.80
N VAL A 174 15.06 -0.61 -16.03
CA VAL A 174 15.99 0.40 -15.48
C VAL A 174 16.98 0.81 -16.56
N VAL A 175 16.98 2.09 -16.90
CA VAL A 175 17.81 2.65 -17.99
C VAL A 175 19.18 3.06 -17.48
N ALA A 176 19.20 3.92 -16.48
CA ALA A 176 20.41 4.51 -15.92
C ALA A 176 20.23 4.84 -14.44
N TYR A 177 21.34 5.09 -13.78
CA TYR A 177 21.36 5.72 -12.47
C TYR A 177 22.46 6.80 -12.44
N ARG A 178 22.25 7.79 -11.59
CA ARG A 178 23.25 8.83 -11.31
C ARG A 178 23.11 9.34 -9.89
N TRP A 179 24.19 9.81 -9.33
CA TRP A 179 24.17 10.56 -8.08
C TRP A 179 23.81 12.01 -8.37
N GLU A 180 22.71 12.49 -7.81
CA GLU A 180 22.26 13.88 -7.94
C GLU A 180 22.96 14.77 -6.90
N SER A 181 23.28 14.19 -5.74
CA SER A 181 24.09 14.77 -4.68
C SER A 181 24.79 13.66 -3.90
N GLU A 182 25.61 14.02 -2.90
CA GLU A 182 26.42 13.07 -2.10
C GLU A 182 25.63 11.89 -1.55
N ASN A 183 24.32 12.03 -1.31
CA ASN A 183 23.50 10.99 -0.69
C ASN A 183 22.19 10.71 -1.44
N VAL A 184 22.00 11.29 -2.61
CA VAL A 184 20.76 11.17 -3.37
C VAL A 184 21.02 10.43 -4.67
N LEU A 185 20.51 9.22 -4.76
CA LEU A 185 20.55 8.39 -5.94
C LEU A 185 19.29 8.63 -6.79
N LEU A 186 19.47 9.01 -8.03
CA LEU A 186 18.42 9.09 -9.05
C LEU A 186 18.50 7.86 -9.93
N ILE A 187 17.35 7.22 -10.17
CA ILE A 187 17.23 6.06 -11.06
C ILE A 187 16.18 6.34 -12.12
N GLU A 188 16.57 6.21 -13.37
CA GLU A 188 15.72 6.38 -14.54
C GLU A 188 15.21 5.01 -15.01
N TYR A 189 13.92 4.91 -15.31
CA TYR A 189 13.29 3.65 -15.72
C TYR A 189 12.07 3.86 -16.62
N TYR A 190 11.71 2.85 -17.41
CA TYR A 190 10.46 2.85 -18.16
C TYR A 190 9.29 2.36 -17.31
N THR A 191 8.19 3.10 -17.33
CA THR A 191 6.92 2.69 -16.71
C THR A 191 6.29 1.51 -17.46
N ALA A 192 5.14 1.03 -16.97
CA ALA A 192 4.36 0.01 -17.70
C ALA A 192 3.85 0.52 -19.05
N ASP A 193 3.64 1.84 -19.17
CA ASP A 193 3.17 2.52 -20.38
C ASP A 193 4.36 3.03 -21.23
N ASP A 194 5.54 2.46 -21.05
CA ASP A 194 6.81 2.73 -21.72
C ASP A 194 7.25 4.21 -21.73
N LYS A 195 6.78 4.98 -20.75
CA LYS A 195 7.23 6.35 -20.54
C LYS A 195 8.46 6.36 -19.63
N LEU A 196 9.49 7.09 -20.05
CA LEU A 196 10.66 7.33 -19.22
C LEU A 196 10.26 8.18 -18.01
N THR A 197 10.60 7.71 -16.83
CA THR A 197 10.40 8.42 -15.57
C THR A 197 11.57 8.14 -14.65
N ASP A 198 11.68 8.90 -13.59
CA ASP A 198 12.74 8.77 -12.60
C ASP A 198 12.16 8.75 -11.18
N PHE A 199 12.95 8.27 -10.27
CA PHE A 199 12.73 8.47 -8.83
C PHE A 199 14.07 8.73 -8.13
N THR A 200 14.00 9.51 -7.06
CA THR A 200 15.14 9.76 -6.19
C THR A 200 14.98 9.04 -4.87
N THR A 201 16.11 8.58 -4.32
CA THR A 201 16.13 7.96 -2.99
C THR A 201 17.39 8.34 -2.24
N TYR A 202 17.25 8.50 -0.93
CA TYR A 202 18.37 8.74 -0.05
C TYR A 202 19.13 7.44 0.21
N ILE A 203 20.44 7.47 0.04
CA ILE A 203 21.37 6.38 0.36
C ILE A 203 22.44 6.94 1.33
N PRO A 204 22.62 6.35 2.51
CA PRO A 204 23.69 6.79 3.42
C PRO A 204 25.07 6.59 2.78
N PRO A 205 26.05 7.46 3.08
CA PRO A 205 27.42 7.36 2.54
C PRO A 205 28.07 6.00 2.78
N GLU A 206 27.78 5.40 3.91
CA GLU A 206 28.28 4.07 4.30
C GLU A 206 27.86 2.96 3.33
N ASN A 207 26.74 3.13 2.66
CA ASN A 207 26.13 2.14 1.77
C ASN A 207 26.31 2.48 0.27
N GLU A 208 26.91 3.61 -0.07
CA GLU A 208 27.11 4.09 -1.43
C GLU A 208 27.81 3.03 -2.28
N LEU A 209 28.98 2.57 -1.84
CA LEU A 209 29.77 1.57 -2.54
C LEU A 209 29.03 0.23 -2.72
N GLN A 210 28.22 -0.16 -1.75
CA GLN A 210 27.42 -1.38 -1.83
C GLN A 210 26.34 -1.25 -2.92
N ILE A 211 25.66 -0.10 -2.95
CA ILE A 211 24.61 0.18 -3.95
C ILE A 211 25.19 0.31 -5.34
N GLU A 212 26.31 0.99 -5.51
CA GLU A 212 26.97 1.10 -6.81
C GLU A 212 27.35 -0.28 -7.38
N ARG A 213 27.95 -1.13 -6.56
CA ARG A 213 28.29 -2.51 -6.98
C ARG A 213 27.05 -3.30 -7.37
N LEU A 214 25.96 -3.17 -6.58
CA LEU A 214 24.69 -3.83 -6.86
C LEU A 214 24.08 -3.36 -8.17
N LEU A 215 24.00 -2.04 -8.37
CA LEU A 215 23.46 -1.45 -9.60
C LEU A 215 24.31 -1.79 -10.82
N ALA A 216 25.62 -1.64 -10.72
CA ALA A 216 26.53 -1.99 -11.81
C ALA A 216 26.42 -3.47 -12.20
N LYS A 217 26.33 -4.38 -11.22
CA LYS A 217 26.11 -5.81 -11.45
C LYS A 217 24.79 -6.06 -12.17
N LYS A 218 23.66 -5.52 -11.62
CA LYS A 218 22.33 -5.73 -12.20
C LYS A 218 22.20 -5.09 -13.59
N LEU A 219 22.75 -3.90 -13.79
CA LEU A 219 22.76 -3.26 -15.10
C LEU A 219 23.57 -4.02 -16.13
N LYS A 220 24.66 -4.69 -15.75
CA LYS A 220 25.43 -5.56 -16.64
C LYS A 220 24.69 -6.86 -16.95
N GLU A 221 24.07 -7.48 -15.92
CA GLU A 221 23.32 -8.74 -16.04
C GLU A 221 22.15 -8.61 -17.03
N TYR A 222 21.42 -7.50 -16.98
CA TYR A 222 20.26 -7.25 -17.84
C TYR A 222 20.54 -6.34 -19.05
N HIS A 223 21.80 -6.17 -19.43
CA HIS A 223 22.18 -5.25 -20.51
C HIS A 223 21.56 -5.63 -21.87
N GLN A 224 21.52 -6.89 -22.19
CA GLN A 224 21.01 -7.38 -23.48
C GLN A 224 19.49 -7.22 -23.56
N ASP A 225 18.78 -7.60 -22.52
CA ASP A 225 17.33 -7.43 -22.41
C ASP A 225 16.88 -5.97 -22.52
N ARG A 226 17.69 -5.04 -22.01
CA ARG A 226 17.41 -3.59 -22.11
C ARG A 226 17.59 -3.03 -23.50
N LYS A 227 18.61 -3.50 -24.24
CA LYS A 227 18.80 -3.08 -25.62
C LYS A 227 17.59 -3.43 -26.48
N GLU A 228 17.05 -4.63 -26.34
CA GLU A 228 15.86 -5.06 -27.05
C GLU A 228 14.64 -4.16 -26.74
N ILE A 229 14.42 -3.82 -25.48
CA ILE A 229 13.32 -2.92 -25.08
C ILE A 229 13.52 -1.51 -25.63
N MET A 230 14.75 -0.97 -25.59
CA MET A 230 15.05 0.37 -26.11
C MET A 230 14.90 0.46 -27.63
N GLU A 231 15.22 -0.60 -28.37
CA GLU A 231 15.05 -0.67 -29.82
C GLU A 231 13.56 -0.71 -30.17
N GLN A 232 12.77 -1.54 -29.51
CA GLN A 232 11.31 -1.61 -29.70
C GLN A 232 10.62 -0.26 -29.42
N THR A 233 11.02 0.43 -28.37
CA THR A 233 10.45 1.76 -28.02
C THR A 233 10.83 2.85 -29.03
N LYS A 234 11.96 2.71 -29.74
CA LYS A 234 12.37 3.66 -30.79
C LYS A 234 11.64 3.46 -32.12
N GLU A 235 11.19 2.24 -32.39
CA GLU A 235 10.42 1.92 -33.60
C GLU A 235 8.94 2.35 -33.52
N GLU A 236 8.41 2.62 -32.31
CA GLU A 236 7.03 3.09 -32.10
C GLU A 236 6.87 4.61 -32.14
N PHE A 237 7.96 5.38 -32.26
CA PHE A 237 7.97 6.85 -32.38
C PHE A 237 8.55 7.27 -33.75
#